data_6df15dfedc6a287022c3a25a61d5e8d7
#
_entry.id   6df15dfedc6a287022c3a25a61d5e8d7
#
_cell.length_a   1.000
_cell.length_b   1.000
_cell.length_c   1.000
_cell.angle_alpha   90.00
_cell.angle_beta   90.00
_cell.angle_gamma   90.00
#
_symmetry.space_group_name_H-M   'P 1'
#
loop_
_entity.id
_entity.type
_entity.pdbx_description
1 polymer ?
#
loop_
_entity_poly.entity_id
_entity_poly.type
_entity_poly.pdbx_seq_one_letter_code
_entity_poly.pdbx_strand_id
1 'polypeptide(L)'
;MPDKLIVLTFDDSSASHSTVARPVLKRYGFGATFFITEGFTFAKNKTDYLTWPQIAELHRDGFEIGNHTRDHLSITEKTVPRLAEQLAVIADRCREHGIPPPVSFAWPGNKFHVAALPVLHQAGIRFARRGGEPEVPYAVGGGVAYEPGLDHALLIPTAGDARPSWSLENLQRAVALARGGRIAVLQFHGVPDGEHPWVNTPRERFEEYMAWLHAEKFTVIAMRDLARYVDENAVPANPLAIMERRKSAQPAPTAIPPPPAPAPAARPSAP
;
A
#
# COMPACT_ATOMS: atom_id res chain seq x y z
N MET A 1 6.50 -2.67 -21.75
CA MET A 1 6.37 -1.96 -20.45
C MET A 1 7.60 -1.09 -20.25
N PRO A 2 7.46 0.21 -19.92
CA PRO A 2 8.62 1.07 -19.69
C PRO A 2 9.30 0.73 -18.37
N ASP A 3 10.61 0.95 -18.27
CA ASP A 3 11.34 1.00 -17.01
C ASP A 3 10.91 2.24 -16.21
N LYS A 4 11.20 2.27 -14.92
CA LYS A 4 10.81 3.37 -14.01
C LYS A 4 9.29 3.57 -13.87
N LEU A 5 8.49 2.53 -14.09
CA LEU A 5 7.04 2.55 -13.84
C LEU A 5 6.75 2.16 -12.39
N ILE A 6 6.13 3.06 -11.64
CA ILE A 6 5.76 2.83 -10.25
C ILE A 6 4.29 3.17 -9.99
N VAL A 7 3.71 2.49 -9.00
CA VAL A 7 2.37 2.75 -8.48
C VAL A 7 2.49 3.30 -7.07
N LEU A 8 1.82 4.42 -6.79
CA LEU A 8 1.70 4.96 -5.42
C LEU A 8 0.35 4.57 -4.83
N THR A 9 0.38 4.06 -3.60
CA THR A 9 -0.82 3.67 -2.85
C THR A 9 -0.78 4.22 -1.42
N PHE A 10 -1.95 4.63 -0.91
CA PHE A 10 -2.14 5.21 0.41
C PHE A 10 -3.29 4.50 1.11
N ASP A 11 -3.08 4.03 2.33
CA ASP A 11 -4.04 3.25 3.09
C ASP A 11 -4.69 4.07 4.23
N ASP A 12 -5.73 3.52 4.83
CA ASP A 12 -6.33 3.89 6.11
C ASP A 12 -7.07 5.24 6.17
N SER A 13 -7.36 5.87 5.04
CA SER A 13 -8.20 7.08 4.98
C SER A 13 -7.68 8.26 5.83
N SER A 14 -6.37 8.42 6.01
CA SER A 14 -5.80 9.52 6.79
C SER A 14 -6.16 10.89 6.23
N ALA A 15 -6.48 11.87 7.10
CA ALA A 15 -6.77 13.25 6.70
C ALA A 15 -5.62 13.93 5.93
N SER A 16 -4.38 13.52 6.21
CA SER A 16 -3.19 14.03 5.53
C SER A 16 -3.12 13.65 4.04
N HIS A 17 -3.91 12.66 3.59
CA HIS A 17 -4.06 12.38 2.17
C HIS A 17 -4.62 13.59 1.40
N SER A 18 -5.60 14.30 1.98
CA SER A 18 -6.17 15.51 1.38
C SER A 18 -5.30 16.74 1.61
N THR A 19 -4.73 16.90 2.81
CA THR A 19 -4.08 18.15 3.22
C THR A 19 -2.60 18.22 2.84
N VAL A 20 -1.92 17.08 2.67
CA VAL A 20 -0.49 17.01 2.37
C VAL A 20 -0.21 16.21 1.10
N ALA A 21 -0.63 14.94 1.01
CA ALA A 21 -0.29 14.10 -0.13
C ALA A 21 -0.88 14.65 -1.44
N ARG A 22 -2.16 15.01 -1.45
CA ARG A 22 -2.87 15.57 -2.61
C ARG A 22 -2.14 16.77 -3.26
N PRO A 23 -1.82 17.88 -2.55
CA PRO A 23 -1.16 19.02 -3.19
C PRO A 23 0.25 18.70 -3.69
N VAL A 24 0.99 17.82 -3.01
CA VAL A 24 2.33 17.40 -3.45
C VAL A 24 2.23 16.56 -4.72
N LEU A 25 1.35 15.58 -4.77
CA LEU A 25 1.14 14.72 -5.95
C LEU A 25 0.67 15.54 -7.17
N LYS A 26 -0.25 16.48 -6.96
CA LYS A 26 -0.70 17.41 -8.03
C LYS A 26 0.43 18.26 -8.59
N ARG A 27 1.32 18.76 -7.74
CA ARG A 27 2.48 19.57 -8.16
C ARG A 27 3.35 18.83 -9.19
N TYR A 28 3.50 17.53 -9.04
CA TYR A 28 4.34 16.71 -9.93
C TYR A 28 3.55 15.97 -11.02
N GLY A 29 2.22 16.10 -11.06
CA GLY A 29 1.37 15.36 -12.00
C GLY A 29 1.38 13.86 -11.77
N PHE A 30 1.58 13.40 -10.53
CA PHE A 30 1.65 12.00 -10.17
C PHE A 30 0.27 11.40 -9.95
N GLY A 31 0.06 10.18 -10.49
CA GLY A 31 -1.09 9.35 -10.15
C GLY A 31 -0.91 8.66 -8.80
N ALA A 32 -2.03 8.38 -8.12
CA ALA A 32 -2.04 7.64 -6.88
C ALA A 32 -3.40 6.97 -6.64
N THR A 33 -3.41 5.93 -5.79
CA THR A 33 -4.62 5.26 -5.31
C THR A 33 -4.74 5.46 -3.80
N PHE A 34 -5.88 5.96 -3.35
CA PHE A 34 -6.24 6.08 -1.94
C PHE A 34 -7.21 4.97 -1.59
N PHE A 35 -6.78 4.03 -0.76
CA PHE A 35 -7.58 2.90 -0.29
C PHE A 35 -8.38 3.29 0.94
N ILE A 36 -9.70 3.33 0.77
CA ILE A 36 -10.63 3.87 1.76
C ILE A 36 -11.18 2.75 2.65
N THR A 37 -11.14 3.00 3.95
CA THR A 37 -11.83 2.27 5.00
C THR A 37 -12.60 3.22 5.90
N GLU A 38 -13.71 2.76 6.49
CA GLU A 38 -14.42 3.44 7.59
C GLU A 38 -14.09 2.80 8.95
N GLY A 39 -13.06 1.96 8.98
CA GLY A 39 -12.55 1.32 10.20
C GLY A 39 -11.95 2.31 11.20
N PHE A 40 -11.42 1.76 12.29
CA PHE A 40 -10.82 2.53 13.36
C PHE A 40 -11.81 3.57 13.97
N THR A 41 -11.38 4.81 14.12
CA THR A 41 -12.21 5.92 14.62
C THR A 41 -12.74 6.83 13.48
N PHE A 42 -12.74 6.36 12.22
CA PHE A 42 -13.10 7.12 11.02
C PHE A 42 -14.39 7.94 11.19
N ALA A 43 -15.45 7.34 11.74
CA ALA A 43 -16.75 8.01 11.85
C ALA A 43 -16.72 9.21 12.83
N LYS A 44 -15.85 9.19 13.85
CA LYS A 44 -15.82 10.14 14.97
C LYS A 44 -14.66 11.13 14.90
N ASN A 45 -13.50 10.69 14.44
CA ASN A 45 -12.27 11.48 14.41
C ASN A 45 -12.03 12.08 13.04
N LYS A 46 -12.56 13.29 12.78
CA LYS A 46 -12.35 14.00 11.51
C LYS A 46 -11.13 14.93 11.51
N THR A 47 -10.37 14.92 12.56
CA THR A 47 -9.04 15.54 12.62
C THR A 47 -8.02 14.66 11.91
N ASP A 48 -8.07 13.35 12.16
CA ASP A 48 -7.06 12.40 11.66
C ASP A 48 -7.54 11.58 10.46
N TYR A 49 -8.86 11.52 10.20
CA TYR A 49 -9.42 10.79 9.07
C TYR A 49 -10.16 11.70 8.07
N LEU A 50 -10.10 11.31 6.80
CA LEU A 50 -10.82 11.95 5.70
C LEU A 50 -12.33 12.01 5.99
N THR A 51 -12.97 13.03 5.42
CA THR A 51 -14.42 13.05 5.21
C THR A 51 -14.75 12.55 3.81
N TRP A 52 -15.97 12.07 3.59
CA TRP A 52 -16.42 11.66 2.24
C TRP A 52 -16.38 12.80 1.21
N PRO A 53 -16.72 14.06 1.55
CA PRO A 53 -16.48 15.19 0.64
C PRO A 53 -15.01 15.34 0.21
N GLN A 54 -14.03 15.15 1.12
CA GLN A 54 -12.61 15.18 0.79
C GLN A 54 -12.19 13.99 -0.11
N ILE A 55 -12.76 12.80 0.14
CA ILE A 55 -12.54 11.63 -0.74
C ILE A 55 -13.08 11.92 -2.15
N ALA A 56 -14.26 12.54 -2.26
CA ALA A 56 -14.80 12.97 -3.55
C ALA A 56 -13.93 14.04 -4.23
N GLU A 57 -13.26 14.92 -3.46
CA GLU A 57 -12.30 15.87 -4.03
C GLU A 57 -11.04 15.18 -4.57
N LEU A 58 -10.50 14.17 -3.86
CA LEU A 58 -9.40 13.35 -4.39
C LEU A 58 -9.78 12.73 -5.74
N HIS A 59 -10.99 12.19 -5.84
CA HIS A 59 -11.49 11.64 -7.11
C HIS A 59 -11.60 12.70 -8.21
N ARG A 60 -12.19 13.87 -7.92
CA ARG A 60 -12.32 14.97 -8.91
C ARG A 60 -10.96 15.49 -9.41
N ASP A 61 -9.92 15.39 -8.59
CA ASP A 61 -8.55 15.72 -8.98
C ASP A 61 -7.85 14.64 -9.82
N GLY A 62 -8.56 13.54 -10.12
CA GLY A 62 -8.07 12.46 -10.98
C GLY A 62 -7.41 11.31 -10.25
N PHE A 63 -7.31 11.35 -8.93
CA PHE A 63 -6.80 10.22 -8.14
C PHE A 63 -7.79 9.04 -8.15
N GLU A 64 -7.26 7.85 -7.95
CA GLU A 64 -8.08 6.66 -7.79
C GLU A 64 -8.53 6.51 -6.33
N ILE A 65 -9.80 6.16 -6.16
CA ILE A 65 -10.35 5.73 -4.89
C ILE A 65 -10.49 4.21 -4.95
N GLY A 66 -9.72 3.52 -4.09
CA GLY A 66 -9.71 2.08 -3.94
C GLY A 66 -10.45 1.62 -2.68
N ASN A 67 -10.67 0.31 -2.56
CA ASN A 67 -11.40 -0.30 -1.45
C ASN A 67 -10.43 -0.94 -0.45
N HIS A 68 -10.62 -0.67 0.86
CA HIS A 68 -9.83 -1.25 1.94
C HIS A 68 -10.69 -1.94 3.00
N THR A 69 -11.85 -2.46 2.59
CA THR A 69 -12.96 -2.95 3.42
C THR A 69 -13.56 -1.84 4.32
N ARG A 70 -14.84 -2.00 4.69
CA ARG A 70 -15.48 -1.03 5.59
C ARG A 70 -14.75 -0.93 6.93
N ASP A 71 -14.51 -2.07 7.58
CA ASP A 71 -14.04 -2.12 8.98
C ASP A 71 -12.52 -2.36 9.10
N HIS A 72 -11.74 -2.17 8.04
CA HIS A 72 -10.34 -2.61 7.98
C HIS A 72 -10.19 -4.10 8.36
N LEU A 73 -11.11 -4.93 7.83
CA LEU A 73 -11.22 -6.35 8.17
C LEU A 73 -10.04 -7.14 7.60
N SER A 74 -9.20 -7.70 8.45
CA SER A 74 -8.16 -8.65 8.02
C SER A 74 -8.79 -9.90 7.37
N ILE A 75 -8.30 -10.27 6.19
CA ILE A 75 -8.86 -11.36 5.40
C ILE A 75 -8.15 -12.68 5.73
N THR A 76 -8.89 -13.54 6.39
CA THR A 76 -8.52 -14.91 6.78
C THR A 76 -9.59 -15.86 6.30
N GLU A 77 -9.36 -17.16 6.38
CA GLU A 77 -10.38 -18.17 6.08
C GLU A 77 -11.71 -17.88 6.79
N LYS A 78 -11.66 -17.50 8.08
CA LYS A 78 -12.83 -17.21 8.91
C LYS A 78 -13.58 -15.93 8.50
N THR A 79 -12.90 -14.97 7.90
CA THR A 79 -13.48 -13.67 7.58
C THR A 79 -13.85 -13.52 6.11
N VAL A 80 -13.38 -14.39 5.22
CA VAL A 80 -13.76 -14.40 3.79
C VAL A 80 -15.28 -14.33 3.58
N PRO A 81 -16.16 -15.04 4.32
CA PRO A 81 -17.61 -14.93 4.13
C PRO A 81 -18.19 -13.53 4.31
N ARG A 82 -17.50 -12.63 5.03
CA ARG A 82 -17.92 -11.25 5.26
C ARG A 82 -17.40 -10.28 4.20
N LEU A 83 -16.46 -10.70 3.35
CA LEU A 83 -15.75 -9.79 2.45
C LEU A 83 -16.68 -9.09 1.48
N ALA A 84 -17.64 -9.79 0.88
CA ALA A 84 -18.58 -9.21 -0.09
C ALA A 84 -19.36 -8.02 0.50
N GLU A 85 -19.88 -8.17 1.72
CA GLU A 85 -20.55 -7.08 2.45
C GLU A 85 -19.61 -5.91 2.71
N GLN A 86 -18.40 -6.18 3.15
CA GLN A 86 -17.39 -5.16 3.45
C GLN A 86 -17.01 -4.32 2.22
N LEU A 87 -16.88 -4.98 1.07
CA LEU A 87 -16.61 -4.32 -0.22
C LEU A 87 -17.80 -3.48 -0.69
N ALA A 88 -19.01 -4.03 -0.57
CA ALA A 88 -20.25 -3.39 -1.02
C ALA A 88 -20.47 -2.05 -0.30
N VAL A 89 -20.25 -1.98 1.01
CA VAL A 89 -20.43 -0.73 1.77
C VAL A 89 -19.55 0.40 1.22
N ILE A 90 -18.26 0.15 0.99
CA ILE A 90 -17.37 1.20 0.42
C ILE A 90 -17.79 1.57 -1.01
N ALA A 91 -18.22 0.59 -1.83
CA ALA A 91 -18.72 0.86 -3.17
C ALA A 91 -20.01 1.70 -3.16
N ASP A 92 -20.92 1.46 -2.21
CA ASP A 92 -22.13 2.24 -2.02
C ASP A 92 -21.80 3.68 -1.60
N ARG A 93 -20.90 3.85 -0.63
CA ARG A 93 -20.41 5.17 -0.22
C ARG A 93 -19.78 5.95 -1.38
N CYS A 94 -19.00 5.27 -2.22
CA CYS A 94 -18.45 5.90 -3.42
C CYS A 94 -19.59 6.40 -4.32
N ARG A 95 -20.61 5.58 -4.61
CA ARG A 95 -21.75 5.98 -5.44
C ARG A 95 -22.53 7.15 -4.85
N GLU A 96 -22.79 7.15 -3.54
CA GLU A 96 -23.45 8.25 -2.83
C GLU A 96 -22.73 9.60 -3.02
N HIS A 97 -21.40 9.57 -3.22
CA HIS A 97 -20.56 10.75 -3.40
C HIS A 97 -20.11 11.00 -4.85
N GLY A 98 -20.75 10.33 -5.84
CA GLY A 98 -20.46 10.52 -7.26
C GLY A 98 -19.12 9.94 -7.71
N ILE A 99 -18.58 8.98 -6.96
CA ILE A 99 -17.36 8.26 -7.27
C ILE A 99 -17.74 6.89 -7.87
N PRO A 100 -17.13 6.47 -8.99
CA PRO A 100 -17.33 5.12 -9.53
C PRO A 100 -16.98 4.04 -8.49
N PRO A 101 -17.63 2.86 -8.55
CA PRO A 101 -17.23 1.74 -7.71
C PRO A 101 -15.73 1.44 -7.83
N PRO A 102 -15.05 1.16 -6.71
CA PRO A 102 -13.62 0.84 -6.73
C PRO A 102 -13.30 -0.39 -7.59
N VAL A 103 -12.27 -0.29 -8.41
CA VAL A 103 -11.74 -1.41 -9.20
C VAL A 103 -10.40 -1.93 -8.65
N SER A 104 -9.87 -1.29 -7.63
CA SER A 104 -8.65 -1.69 -6.93
C SER A 104 -8.92 -1.90 -5.44
N PHE A 105 -8.16 -2.82 -4.86
CA PHE A 105 -8.27 -3.22 -3.46
C PHE A 105 -6.89 -3.24 -2.79
N ALA A 106 -6.82 -2.88 -1.51
CA ALA A 106 -5.66 -3.20 -0.67
C ALA A 106 -6.09 -4.17 0.43
N TRP A 107 -5.26 -5.19 0.66
CA TRP A 107 -5.52 -6.19 1.69
C TRP A 107 -5.26 -5.59 3.08
N PRO A 108 -6.29 -5.46 3.96
CA PRO A 108 -6.11 -4.86 5.28
C PRO A 108 -5.08 -5.60 6.13
N GLY A 109 -4.16 -4.84 6.74
CA GLY A 109 -3.04 -5.38 7.49
C GLY A 109 -2.13 -6.30 6.65
N ASN A 110 -2.17 -6.15 5.31
CA ASN A 110 -1.45 -6.99 4.34
C ASN A 110 -1.81 -8.50 4.43
N LYS A 111 -2.91 -8.86 5.11
CA LYS A 111 -3.36 -10.25 5.28
C LYS A 111 -4.29 -10.65 4.14
N PHE A 112 -3.92 -11.71 3.42
CA PHE A 112 -4.72 -12.22 2.31
C PHE A 112 -5.03 -13.71 2.49
N HIS A 113 -6.10 -14.16 1.83
CA HIS A 113 -6.46 -15.55 1.72
C HIS A 113 -6.97 -15.88 0.31
N VAL A 114 -6.46 -16.94 -0.30
CA VAL A 114 -6.76 -17.26 -1.71
C VAL A 114 -8.25 -17.51 -1.99
N ALA A 115 -9.02 -18.00 -1.01
CA ALA A 115 -10.46 -18.16 -1.14
C ALA A 115 -11.21 -16.82 -1.33
N ALA A 116 -10.58 -15.69 -1.06
CA ALA A 116 -11.15 -14.36 -1.30
C ALA A 116 -11.02 -13.88 -2.75
N LEU A 117 -10.14 -14.49 -3.56
CA LEU A 117 -9.90 -14.04 -4.95
C LEU A 117 -11.18 -14.06 -5.80
N PRO A 118 -12.01 -15.12 -5.79
CA PRO A 118 -13.28 -15.09 -6.51
C PRO A 118 -14.25 -14.01 -6.01
N VAL A 119 -14.26 -13.72 -4.71
CA VAL A 119 -15.12 -12.68 -4.11
C VAL A 119 -14.71 -11.29 -4.61
N LEU A 120 -13.39 -10.99 -4.63
CA LEU A 120 -12.86 -9.75 -5.19
C LEU A 120 -13.23 -9.61 -6.68
N HIS A 121 -13.02 -10.65 -7.47
CA HIS A 121 -13.35 -10.65 -8.89
C HIS A 121 -14.85 -10.40 -9.13
N GLN A 122 -15.74 -11.08 -8.37
CA GLN A 122 -17.19 -10.87 -8.45
C GLN A 122 -17.62 -9.44 -8.06
N ALA A 123 -16.87 -8.79 -7.16
CA ALA A 123 -17.07 -7.40 -6.78
C ALA A 123 -16.53 -6.39 -7.83
N GLY A 124 -15.95 -6.85 -8.93
CA GLY A 124 -15.39 -6.01 -9.99
C GLY A 124 -13.98 -5.49 -9.68
N ILE A 125 -13.30 -6.04 -8.68
CA ILE A 125 -11.91 -5.70 -8.38
C ILE A 125 -10.99 -6.35 -9.42
N ARG A 126 -10.17 -5.53 -10.05
CA ARG A 126 -9.23 -5.92 -11.12
C ARG A 126 -7.81 -6.08 -10.58
N PHE A 127 -7.42 -5.25 -9.63
CA PHE A 127 -6.10 -5.23 -9.03
C PHE A 127 -6.20 -5.20 -7.50
N ALA A 128 -5.36 -5.99 -6.82
CA ALA A 128 -5.31 -5.95 -5.36
C ALA A 128 -3.87 -6.02 -4.84
N ARG A 129 -3.48 -5.05 -4.00
CA ARG A 129 -2.14 -4.94 -3.41
C ARG A 129 -2.10 -5.58 -2.03
N ARG A 130 -1.12 -6.46 -1.84
CA ARG A 130 -0.68 -7.00 -0.56
C ARG A 130 0.66 -6.38 -0.12
N GLY A 131 1.14 -6.68 1.06
CA GLY A 131 2.47 -6.27 1.52
C GLY A 131 3.63 -7.03 0.88
N GLY A 132 4.83 -6.87 1.44
CA GLY A 132 6.03 -7.58 1.02
C GLY A 132 6.08 -9.05 1.49
N GLU A 133 5.31 -9.41 2.54
CA GLU A 133 5.20 -10.78 2.99
C GLU A 133 4.39 -11.66 2.01
N PRO A 134 4.72 -12.94 1.93
CA PRO A 134 5.67 -13.70 2.76
C PRO A 134 7.13 -13.68 2.27
N GLU A 135 7.43 -12.97 1.17
CA GLU A 135 8.79 -12.97 0.58
C GLU A 135 9.78 -12.17 1.42
N VAL A 136 9.36 -11.01 1.95
CA VAL A 136 10.19 -10.15 2.78
C VAL A 136 9.50 -9.93 4.13
N PRO A 137 10.21 -10.15 5.26
CA PRO A 137 9.62 -9.93 6.58
C PRO A 137 9.13 -8.50 6.76
N TYR A 138 7.95 -8.32 7.38
CA TYR A 138 7.32 -7.01 7.60
C TYR A 138 8.26 -5.99 8.25
N ALA A 139 9.10 -6.43 9.22
CA ALA A 139 10.02 -5.55 9.94
C ALA A 139 11.08 -4.88 9.04
N VAL A 140 11.36 -5.44 7.86
CA VAL A 140 12.38 -4.90 6.93
C VAL A 140 11.87 -3.65 6.21
N GLY A 141 10.54 -3.47 6.06
CA GLY A 141 9.94 -2.36 5.30
C GLY A 141 10.24 -2.38 3.79
N GLY A 142 10.90 -3.42 3.30
CA GLY A 142 11.16 -3.67 1.89
C GLY A 142 10.18 -4.67 1.31
N GLY A 143 10.38 -5.02 0.03
CA GLY A 143 9.53 -6.00 -0.65
C GLY A 143 10.09 -6.42 -2.00
N VAL A 144 9.20 -6.86 -2.89
CA VAL A 144 9.52 -7.30 -4.24
C VAL A 144 8.68 -6.54 -5.26
N ALA A 145 9.20 -6.42 -6.50
CA ALA A 145 8.42 -5.82 -7.57
C ALA A 145 7.31 -6.76 -8.04
N TYR A 146 6.24 -6.18 -8.55
CA TYR A 146 5.19 -6.88 -9.29
C TYR A 146 5.74 -7.34 -10.63
N GLU A 147 5.61 -8.64 -10.92
CA GLU A 147 5.96 -9.27 -12.19
C GLU A 147 4.68 -9.75 -12.89
N PRO A 148 4.12 -8.96 -13.84
CA PRO A 148 2.91 -9.33 -14.58
C PRO A 148 3.03 -10.69 -15.25
N GLY A 149 1.96 -11.49 -15.14
CA GLY A 149 1.93 -12.87 -15.65
C GLY A 149 2.56 -13.92 -14.72
N LEU A 150 3.35 -13.49 -13.73
CA LEU A 150 3.87 -14.36 -12.67
C LEU A 150 3.17 -14.12 -11.33
N ASP A 151 3.00 -12.86 -10.94
CA ASP A 151 2.14 -12.49 -9.82
C ASP A 151 0.68 -12.43 -10.28
N HIS A 152 -0.22 -12.90 -9.43
CA HIS A 152 -1.65 -12.74 -9.65
C HIS A 152 -2.05 -11.26 -9.48
N ALA A 153 -2.87 -10.72 -10.40
CA ALA A 153 -3.30 -9.31 -10.37
C ALA A 153 -4.04 -8.93 -9.06
N LEU A 154 -4.65 -9.89 -8.37
CA LEU A 154 -5.27 -9.69 -7.06
C LEU A 154 -4.34 -9.98 -5.87
N LEU A 155 -3.03 -10.22 -6.10
CA LEU A 155 -2.00 -10.45 -5.09
C LEU A 155 -0.71 -9.68 -5.40
N ILE A 156 -0.83 -8.48 -5.90
CA ILE A 156 0.29 -7.60 -6.27
C ILE A 156 1.15 -7.29 -5.04
N PRO A 157 2.44 -7.62 -5.04
CA PRO A 157 3.31 -7.34 -3.90
C PRO A 157 3.65 -5.86 -3.78
N THR A 158 3.95 -5.43 -2.57
CA THR A 158 4.55 -4.12 -2.29
C THR A 158 6.07 -4.21 -2.40
N ALA A 159 6.69 -3.30 -3.17
CA ALA A 159 8.14 -3.18 -3.29
C ALA A 159 8.75 -2.43 -2.10
N GLY A 160 7.98 -1.59 -1.46
CA GLY A 160 8.37 -0.84 -0.29
C GLY A 160 7.20 -0.26 0.48
N ASP A 161 7.29 -0.32 1.80
CA ASP A 161 6.32 0.17 2.77
C ASP A 161 6.97 1.30 3.57
N ALA A 162 6.56 2.54 3.28
CA ALA A 162 7.14 3.73 3.88
C ALA A 162 6.77 3.83 5.37
N ARG A 163 7.80 4.05 6.19
CA ARG A 163 7.71 4.10 7.66
C ARG A 163 8.51 5.27 8.21
N PRO A 164 8.40 5.60 9.51
CA PRO A 164 9.12 6.72 10.12
C PRO A 164 10.64 6.68 9.91
N SER A 165 11.22 5.48 9.90
CA SER A 165 12.67 5.27 9.70
C SER A 165 13.11 5.20 8.24
N TRP A 166 12.18 5.25 7.28
CA TRP A 166 12.55 5.20 5.87
C TRP A 166 13.36 6.43 5.47
N SER A 167 14.48 6.20 4.82
CA SER A 167 15.32 7.22 4.19
C SER A 167 15.03 7.30 2.69
N LEU A 168 15.55 8.32 2.03
CA LEU A 168 15.52 8.40 0.56
C LEU A 168 16.19 7.17 -0.08
N GLU A 169 17.24 6.64 0.51
CA GLU A 169 17.93 5.44 0.02
C GLU A 169 17.01 4.19 0.06
N ASN A 170 16.12 4.07 1.06
CA ASN A 170 15.14 3.00 1.10
C ASN A 170 14.17 3.10 -0.08
N LEU A 171 13.67 4.32 -0.37
CA LEU A 171 12.85 4.57 -1.54
C LEU A 171 13.58 4.19 -2.83
N GLN A 172 14.82 4.66 -2.99
CA GLN A 172 15.65 4.40 -4.17
C GLN A 172 15.83 2.90 -4.42
N ARG A 173 16.11 2.13 -3.36
CA ARG A 173 16.21 0.66 -3.46
C ARG A 173 14.89 0.02 -3.89
N ALA A 174 13.76 0.46 -3.33
CA ALA A 174 12.46 -0.08 -3.70
C ALA A 174 12.10 0.21 -5.18
N VAL A 175 12.29 1.45 -5.64
CA VAL A 175 11.93 1.82 -7.01
C VAL A 175 12.94 1.35 -8.06
N ALA A 176 14.19 1.04 -7.68
CA ALA A 176 15.17 0.41 -8.56
C ALA A 176 14.73 -0.98 -9.06
N LEU A 177 13.74 -1.59 -8.41
CA LEU A 177 13.12 -2.84 -8.85
C LEU A 177 12.24 -2.65 -10.10
N ALA A 178 11.82 -1.42 -10.44
CA ALA A 178 10.96 -1.08 -11.58
C ALA A 178 11.74 -1.08 -12.90
N ARG A 179 12.18 -2.26 -13.34
CA ARG A 179 12.96 -2.48 -14.57
C ARG A 179 12.72 -3.86 -15.17
N GLY A 180 12.99 -4.00 -16.46
CA GLY A 180 12.90 -5.30 -17.15
C GLY A 180 11.49 -5.89 -17.09
N GLY A 181 10.46 -5.10 -17.32
CA GLY A 181 9.06 -5.54 -17.31
C GLY A 181 8.43 -5.67 -15.92
N ARG A 182 9.11 -5.23 -14.84
CA ARG A 182 8.61 -5.23 -13.47
C ARG A 182 8.14 -3.84 -13.05
N ILE A 183 7.18 -3.79 -12.14
CA ILE A 183 6.58 -2.58 -11.61
C ILE A 183 6.81 -2.51 -10.10
N ALA A 184 7.31 -1.39 -9.58
CA ALA A 184 7.43 -1.18 -8.15
C ALA A 184 6.13 -0.55 -7.61
N VAL A 185 5.47 -1.21 -6.67
CA VAL A 185 4.30 -0.68 -5.97
C VAL A 185 4.73 -0.22 -4.60
N LEU A 186 4.46 1.04 -4.26
CA LEU A 186 4.82 1.64 -2.98
C LEU A 186 3.58 1.82 -2.11
N GLN A 187 3.72 1.46 -0.86
CA GLN A 187 2.69 1.61 0.18
C GLN A 187 3.07 2.77 1.11
N PHE A 188 2.13 3.68 1.28
CA PHE A 188 2.13 4.74 2.27
C PHE A 188 0.87 4.64 3.13
N HIS A 189 0.91 5.24 4.32
CA HIS A 189 -0.25 5.50 5.15
C HIS A 189 -0.41 7.02 5.30
N GLY A 190 -0.62 7.55 6.49
CA GLY A 190 -0.69 9.00 6.67
C GLY A 190 0.64 9.73 6.47
N VAL A 191 0.55 11.01 6.02
CA VAL A 191 1.69 11.88 5.70
C VAL A 191 1.47 13.27 6.33
N PRO A 192 1.67 13.45 7.66
CA PRO A 192 1.93 12.45 8.68
C PRO A 192 0.71 11.60 9.05
N ASP A 193 0.93 10.51 9.80
CA ASP A 193 -0.12 9.71 10.42
C ASP A 193 -0.08 9.91 11.93
N GLY A 194 -1.12 10.54 12.47
CA GLY A 194 -1.24 10.79 13.90
C GLY A 194 -1.76 9.59 14.69
N GLU A 195 -2.65 8.81 14.07
CA GLU A 195 -3.29 7.65 14.69
C GLU A 195 -2.42 6.39 14.64
N HIS A 196 -1.58 6.26 13.60
CA HIS A 196 -0.76 5.07 13.35
C HIS A 196 0.73 5.45 13.25
N PRO A 197 1.37 5.89 14.36
CA PRO A 197 2.73 6.44 14.32
C PRO A 197 3.80 5.44 13.80
N TRP A 198 3.53 4.14 13.83
CA TRP A 198 4.45 3.09 13.35
C TRP A 198 4.49 2.95 11.81
N VAL A 199 3.51 3.50 11.09
CA VAL A 199 3.45 3.55 9.62
C VAL A 199 3.44 4.98 9.08
N ASN A 200 3.68 5.95 9.96
CA ASN A 200 3.77 7.37 9.62
C ASN A 200 4.89 7.65 8.61
N THR A 201 4.61 8.47 7.61
CA THR A 201 5.64 9.09 6.77
C THR A 201 5.74 10.58 7.12
N PRO A 202 6.88 11.07 7.65
CA PRO A 202 7.06 12.50 7.89
C PRO A 202 6.87 13.31 6.60
N ARG A 203 6.20 14.46 6.71
CA ARG A 203 5.86 15.31 5.56
C ARG A 203 7.10 15.67 4.72
N GLU A 204 8.16 16.10 5.37
CA GLU A 204 9.40 16.52 4.72
C GLU A 204 10.04 15.38 3.93
N ARG A 205 9.95 14.16 4.46
CA ARG A 205 10.42 12.95 3.78
C ARG A 205 9.58 12.63 2.55
N PHE A 206 8.26 12.74 2.67
CA PHE A 206 7.38 12.53 1.53
C PHE A 206 7.63 13.55 0.42
N GLU A 207 7.79 14.83 0.76
CA GLU A 207 8.13 15.88 -0.21
C GLU A 207 9.48 15.61 -0.89
N GLU A 208 10.49 15.16 -0.14
CA GLU A 208 11.79 14.74 -0.66
C GLU A 208 11.65 13.56 -1.64
N TYR A 209 10.87 12.55 -1.30
CA TYR A 209 10.63 11.37 -2.15
C TYR A 209 9.98 11.76 -3.48
N MET A 210 8.94 12.57 -3.44
CA MET A 210 8.23 12.98 -4.66
C MET A 210 9.09 13.88 -5.54
N ALA A 211 9.86 14.79 -4.94
CA ALA A 211 10.81 15.62 -5.66
C ALA A 211 11.88 14.78 -6.38
N TRP A 212 12.44 13.79 -5.69
CA TRP A 212 13.44 12.90 -6.26
C TRP A 212 12.85 12.04 -7.40
N LEU A 213 11.68 11.44 -7.21
CA LEU A 213 11.00 10.65 -8.25
C LEU A 213 10.75 11.48 -9.51
N HIS A 214 10.37 12.75 -9.35
CA HIS A 214 10.17 13.68 -10.47
C HIS A 214 11.49 14.01 -11.19
N ALA A 215 12.53 14.36 -10.44
CA ALA A 215 13.86 14.66 -10.99
C ALA A 215 14.43 13.47 -11.77
N GLU A 216 14.24 12.26 -11.28
CA GLU A 216 14.66 11.00 -11.90
C GLU A 216 13.73 10.52 -13.03
N LYS A 217 12.65 11.25 -13.33
CA LYS A 217 11.70 10.98 -14.42
C LYS A 217 11.01 9.61 -14.30
N PHE A 218 10.61 9.23 -13.11
CA PHE A 218 9.74 8.07 -12.91
C PHE A 218 8.36 8.34 -13.48
N THR A 219 7.76 7.31 -14.10
CA THR A 219 6.34 7.32 -14.45
C THR A 219 5.55 6.83 -13.23
N VAL A 220 4.77 7.72 -12.64
CA VAL A 220 4.03 7.47 -11.39
C VAL A 220 2.55 7.44 -11.69
N ILE A 221 1.91 6.28 -11.44
CA ILE A 221 0.52 6.03 -11.81
C ILE A 221 -0.33 5.57 -10.61
N ALA A 222 -1.65 5.63 -10.78
CA ALA A 222 -2.61 4.95 -9.91
C ALA A 222 -2.67 3.45 -10.24
N MET A 223 -3.19 2.63 -9.33
CA MET A 223 -3.28 1.18 -9.52
C MET A 223 -4.21 0.81 -10.68
N ARG A 224 -5.33 1.50 -10.88
CA ARG A 224 -6.23 1.28 -12.04
C ARG A 224 -5.51 1.45 -13.38
N ASP A 225 -4.49 2.31 -13.44
CA ASP A 225 -3.74 2.58 -14.67
C ASP A 225 -2.85 1.42 -15.11
N LEU A 226 -2.64 0.43 -14.24
CA LEU A 226 -1.99 -0.84 -14.60
C LEU A 226 -2.64 -1.50 -15.81
N ALA A 227 -3.95 -1.34 -16.00
CA ALA A 227 -4.69 -1.84 -17.16
C ALA A 227 -4.15 -1.37 -18.53
N ARG A 228 -3.33 -0.32 -18.55
CA ARG A 228 -2.65 0.15 -19.77
C ARG A 228 -1.39 -0.64 -20.10
N TYR A 229 -0.89 -1.40 -19.13
CA TYR A 229 0.43 -2.03 -19.19
C TYR A 229 0.37 -3.55 -19.04
N VAL A 230 -0.67 -4.07 -18.38
CA VAL A 230 -0.77 -5.49 -18.04
C VAL A 230 -2.16 -6.03 -18.37
N ASP A 231 -2.21 -7.29 -18.78
CA ASP A 231 -3.47 -8.03 -18.88
C ASP A 231 -3.81 -8.62 -17.51
N GLU A 232 -4.84 -8.09 -16.87
CA GLU A 232 -5.31 -8.56 -15.57
C GLU A 232 -5.89 -9.97 -15.57
N ASN A 233 -6.22 -10.48 -16.76
CA ASN A 233 -6.74 -11.84 -16.93
C ASN A 233 -5.61 -12.87 -17.15
N ALA A 234 -4.39 -12.43 -17.42
CA ALA A 234 -3.21 -13.26 -17.51
C ALA A 234 -2.74 -13.69 -16.11
N VAL A 235 -3.56 -14.48 -15.39
CA VAL A 235 -3.29 -14.93 -14.04
C VAL A 235 -2.62 -16.29 -14.01
N PRO A 236 -1.66 -16.53 -13.09
CA PRO A 236 -1.02 -17.83 -12.95
C PRO A 236 -2.00 -18.89 -12.42
N ALA A 237 -1.88 -20.15 -12.90
CA ALA A 237 -2.71 -21.26 -12.45
C ALA A 237 -2.58 -21.52 -10.93
N ASN A 238 -1.39 -21.32 -10.35
CA ASN A 238 -1.17 -21.30 -8.91
C ASN A 238 -0.78 -19.87 -8.48
N PRO A 239 -1.67 -19.13 -7.80
CA PRO A 239 -1.42 -17.74 -7.41
C PRO A 239 -0.30 -17.56 -6.38
N LEU A 240 0.14 -18.65 -5.71
CA LEU A 240 1.19 -18.63 -4.68
C LEU A 240 2.57 -19.08 -5.20
N ALA A 241 2.65 -19.67 -6.37
CA ALA A 241 3.89 -20.29 -6.87
C ALA A 241 5.09 -19.32 -6.93
N ILE A 242 4.86 -18.09 -7.34
CA ILE A 242 5.93 -17.07 -7.40
C ILE A 242 6.43 -16.68 -6.00
N MET A 243 5.54 -16.61 -5.01
CA MET A 243 5.89 -16.27 -3.64
C MET A 243 6.78 -17.37 -3.02
N GLU A 244 6.42 -18.64 -3.23
CA GLU A 244 7.21 -19.79 -2.79
C GLU A 244 8.60 -19.81 -3.44
N ARG A 245 8.66 -19.57 -4.75
CA ARG A 245 9.92 -19.46 -5.48
C ARG A 245 10.81 -18.34 -4.97
N ARG A 246 10.25 -17.14 -4.72
CA ARG A 246 11.01 -16.00 -4.20
C ARG A 246 11.51 -16.24 -2.78
N LYS A 247 10.71 -16.86 -1.91
CA LYS A 247 11.14 -17.26 -0.56
C LYS A 247 12.32 -18.22 -0.56
N SER A 248 12.26 -19.24 -1.41
CA SER A 248 13.34 -20.23 -1.51
C SER A 248 14.64 -19.67 -2.13
N ALA A 249 14.55 -18.59 -2.90
CA ALA A 249 15.70 -17.93 -3.51
C ALA A 249 16.40 -16.91 -2.58
N GLN A 250 15.81 -16.57 -1.43
CA GLN A 250 16.44 -15.67 -0.46
C GLN A 250 17.47 -16.42 0.37
N PRO A 251 18.67 -15.83 0.62
CA PRO A 251 19.59 -16.37 1.61
C PRO A 251 18.89 -16.39 2.99
N ALA A 252 19.15 -17.44 3.77
CA ALA A 252 18.62 -17.54 5.13
C ALA A 252 18.87 -16.22 5.88
N PRO A 253 17.86 -15.70 6.63
CA PRO A 253 18.04 -14.45 7.35
C PRO A 253 19.24 -14.58 8.28
N THR A 254 20.25 -13.75 8.08
CA THR A 254 21.35 -13.60 9.03
C THR A 254 20.73 -13.17 10.36
N ALA A 255 20.89 -13.99 11.38
CA ALA A 255 20.37 -13.71 12.71
C ALA A 255 20.82 -12.29 13.12
N ILE A 256 19.86 -11.42 13.37
CA ILE A 256 20.15 -10.11 13.97
C ILE A 256 20.76 -10.40 15.34
N PRO A 257 21.98 -9.96 15.63
CA PRO A 257 22.54 -10.17 16.95
C PRO A 257 21.62 -9.55 18.00
N PRO A 258 21.41 -10.20 19.16
CA PRO A 258 20.58 -9.65 20.21
C PRO A 258 21.09 -8.24 20.59
N PRO A 259 20.19 -7.31 20.97
CA PRO A 259 20.61 -5.98 21.39
C PRO A 259 21.63 -6.10 22.55
N PRO A 260 22.63 -5.22 22.62
CA PRO A 260 23.60 -5.25 23.71
C PRO A 260 22.85 -5.16 25.04
N ALA A 261 23.32 -5.98 26.01
CA ALA A 261 22.76 -5.99 27.35
C ALA A 261 22.78 -4.56 27.94
N PRO A 262 21.74 -4.12 28.66
CA PRO A 262 21.77 -2.81 29.29
C PRO A 262 22.95 -2.69 30.22
N ALA A 263 23.66 -1.56 30.11
CA ALA A 263 24.81 -1.27 30.97
C ALA A 263 24.39 -1.39 32.46
N PRO A 264 25.22 -1.98 33.31
CA PRO A 264 24.89 -2.09 34.74
C PRO A 264 24.67 -0.69 35.33
N ALA A 265 23.55 -0.53 36.03
CA ALA A 265 23.20 0.71 36.70
C ALA A 265 24.36 1.14 37.62
N ALA A 266 24.83 2.38 37.46
CA ALA A 266 25.83 2.96 38.33
C ALA A 266 25.36 2.88 39.79
N ARG A 267 26.15 2.27 40.66
CA ARG A 267 25.86 2.26 42.09
C ARG A 267 25.87 3.69 42.62
N PRO A 268 24.89 4.10 43.44
CA PRO A 268 24.94 5.38 44.08
C PRO A 268 26.16 5.42 45.00
N SER A 269 26.96 6.46 44.90
CA SER A 269 28.03 6.77 45.84
C SER A 269 27.42 7.02 47.23
N ALA A 270 27.88 6.25 48.19
CA ALA A 270 27.48 6.44 49.56
C ALA A 270 28.00 7.79 50.12
N PRO A 271 27.31 8.38 51.13
CA PRO A 271 27.57 9.71 51.67
C PRO A 271 28.93 9.82 52.37
#